data_cbde2b0bd5973b525be82641bae4972d
#
_entry.id   cbde2b0bd5973b525be82641bae4972d
#
_cell.length_a   1.000
_cell.length_b   1.000
_cell.length_c   1.000
_cell.angle_alpha   90.00
_cell.angle_beta   90.00
_cell.angle_gamma   90.00
#
_symmetry.space_group_name_H-M   'P 1'
#
loop_
_entity.id
_entity.type
_entity.pdbx_description
1 polymer ?
#
loop_
_entity_poly.entity_id
_entity_poly.type
_entity_poly.pdbx_seq_one_letter_code
_entity_poly.pdbx_strand_id
1 'polypeptide(L)'
;MKNLITGVAVSGLLAAVVSGQAAASKTVNGIQVSVAKIERMEKAALKDCPPGTNTVNAVQRPGDELAVVTVNFKVMPDFKPAMFKRPTATAADDKVYNTSVQFVEVGSVPEYSCQFIYRVPTGTKLKAFTVEGTTFDIAALDK
;
A
#
# COMPACT_ATOMS: atom_id res chain seq x y z
N MET A 1 -54.33 -19.76 -38.66
CA MET A 1 -53.78 -20.00 -37.29
C MET A 1 -52.40 -19.32 -37.25
N LYS A 2 -52.30 -18.20 -36.55
CA LYS A 2 -51.06 -17.45 -36.43
C LYS A 2 -50.51 -17.63 -35.02
N ASN A 3 -49.39 -18.29 -34.87
CA ASN A 3 -48.66 -18.37 -33.59
C ASN A 3 -47.71 -17.20 -33.48
N LEU A 4 -48.02 -16.30 -32.55
CA LEU A 4 -47.08 -15.26 -32.09
C LEU A 4 -46.17 -15.88 -31.05
N ILE A 5 -44.87 -15.90 -31.33
CA ILE A 5 -43.81 -16.22 -30.35
C ILE A 5 -43.31 -14.91 -29.82
N THR A 6 -43.63 -14.64 -28.56
CA THR A 6 -43.13 -13.47 -27.81
C THR A 6 -41.74 -13.80 -27.30
N GLY A 7 -40.74 -13.18 -27.86
CA GLY A 7 -39.37 -13.28 -27.38
C GLY A 7 -39.17 -12.41 -26.14
N VAL A 8 -38.84 -13.03 -25.04
CA VAL A 8 -38.40 -12.34 -23.80
C VAL A 8 -36.92 -12.01 -23.93
N ALA A 9 -36.60 -10.73 -24.05
CA ALA A 9 -35.24 -10.26 -23.99
C ALA A 9 -34.81 -10.18 -22.49
N VAL A 10 -33.92 -11.06 -22.07
CA VAL A 10 -33.28 -11.00 -20.75
C VAL A 10 -32.12 -10.03 -20.89
N SER A 11 -32.31 -8.80 -20.39
CA SER A 11 -31.23 -7.83 -20.22
C SER A 11 -30.40 -8.21 -18.99
N GLY A 12 -29.28 -8.88 -19.22
CA GLY A 12 -28.28 -9.13 -18.17
C GLY A 12 -27.59 -7.84 -17.75
N LEU A 13 -27.85 -7.36 -16.55
CA LEU A 13 -27.01 -6.33 -15.90
C LEU A 13 -25.66 -6.96 -15.59
N LEU A 14 -24.64 -6.59 -16.36
CA LEU A 14 -23.25 -6.80 -15.95
C LEU A 14 -22.93 -5.80 -14.84
N ALA A 15 -22.94 -6.27 -13.61
CA ALA A 15 -22.35 -5.55 -12.50
C ALA A 15 -20.84 -5.53 -12.68
N ALA A 16 -20.29 -4.39 -13.07
CA ALA A 16 -18.85 -4.16 -13.07
C ALA A 16 -18.36 -4.17 -11.63
N VAL A 17 -17.73 -5.26 -11.21
CA VAL A 17 -16.99 -5.32 -9.94
C VAL A 17 -15.76 -4.45 -10.14
N VAL A 18 -15.78 -3.23 -9.58
CA VAL A 18 -14.58 -2.39 -9.48
C VAL A 18 -13.70 -3.04 -8.40
N SER A 19 -12.86 -3.96 -8.80
CA SER A 19 -11.77 -4.47 -7.96
C SER A 19 -10.80 -3.31 -7.78
N GLY A 20 -10.69 -2.76 -6.57
CA GLY A 20 -9.61 -1.86 -6.19
C GLY A 20 -8.30 -2.59 -6.46
N GLN A 21 -7.53 -2.16 -7.47
CA GLN A 21 -6.28 -2.79 -7.83
C GLN A 21 -5.24 -2.45 -6.76
N ALA A 22 -4.95 -3.42 -5.87
CA ALA A 22 -3.72 -3.40 -5.10
C ALA A 22 -2.52 -3.49 -6.05
N ALA A 23 -1.41 -2.85 -5.72
CA ALA A 23 -0.17 -3.04 -6.48
C ALA A 23 0.20 -4.53 -6.48
N ALA A 24 0.81 -4.99 -7.58
CA ALA A 24 1.19 -6.39 -7.73
C ALA A 24 2.02 -6.87 -6.55
N SER A 25 1.71 -8.07 -6.07
CA SER A 25 2.50 -8.74 -5.04
C SER A 25 3.85 -9.19 -5.60
N LYS A 26 4.93 -8.96 -4.84
CA LYS A 26 6.29 -9.39 -5.18
C LYS A 26 6.93 -10.09 -3.99
N THR A 27 7.80 -11.04 -4.26
CA THR A 27 8.61 -11.69 -3.22
C THR A 27 9.92 -10.92 -3.05
N VAL A 28 10.17 -10.48 -1.81
CA VAL A 28 11.36 -9.73 -1.41
C VAL A 28 12.05 -10.53 -0.30
N ASN A 29 13.21 -11.09 -0.56
CA ASN A 29 13.98 -11.87 0.41
C ASN A 29 13.15 -12.94 1.18
N GLY A 30 12.31 -13.70 0.47
CA GLY A 30 11.45 -14.73 1.06
C GLY A 30 10.18 -14.23 1.73
N ILE A 31 9.85 -12.95 1.60
CA ILE A 31 8.59 -12.36 2.06
C ILE A 31 7.77 -11.91 0.86
N GLN A 32 6.51 -12.27 0.85
CA GLN A 32 5.55 -11.72 -0.09
C GLN A 32 5.11 -10.34 0.38
N VAL A 33 5.36 -9.34 -0.44
CA VAL A 33 5.04 -7.93 -0.16
C VAL A 33 4.02 -7.42 -1.17
N SER A 34 2.99 -6.74 -0.71
CA SER A 34 2.02 -6.06 -1.57
C SER A 34 1.63 -4.70 -0.99
N VAL A 35 1.53 -3.68 -1.84
CA VAL A 35 1.03 -2.37 -1.43
C VAL A 35 -0.49 -2.36 -1.60
N ALA A 36 -1.22 -2.15 -0.50
CA ALA A 36 -2.68 -2.24 -0.49
C ALA A 36 -3.35 -0.92 -0.87
N LYS A 37 -2.91 0.20 -0.30
CA LYS A 37 -3.51 1.52 -0.52
C LYS A 37 -2.58 2.65 -0.12
N ILE A 38 -2.92 3.85 -0.59
CA ILE A 38 -2.34 5.12 -0.15
C ILE A 38 -3.47 6.01 0.32
N GLU A 39 -3.29 6.64 1.49
CA GLU A 39 -4.25 7.59 2.07
C GLU A 39 -3.55 8.89 2.41
N ARG A 40 -4.25 10.00 2.29
CA ARG A 40 -3.77 11.31 2.72
C ARG A 40 -4.42 11.66 4.04
N MET A 41 -3.61 12.00 5.03
CA MET A 41 -4.05 12.24 6.41
C MET A 41 -3.41 13.50 6.98
N GLU A 42 -4.15 14.21 7.83
CA GLU A 42 -3.61 15.31 8.63
C GLU A 42 -2.82 14.82 9.85
N LYS A 43 -3.22 13.66 10.37
CA LYS A 43 -2.60 13.02 11.52
C LYS A 43 -2.55 11.50 11.30
N ALA A 44 -1.41 10.90 11.57
CA ALA A 44 -1.22 9.46 11.46
C ALA A 44 -0.37 8.94 12.60
N ALA A 45 -0.63 7.70 13.03
CA ALA A 45 0.14 7.04 14.07
C ALA A 45 1.41 6.40 13.48
N LEU A 46 2.57 6.83 13.97
CA LEU A 46 3.85 6.17 13.70
C LEU A 46 3.97 4.93 14.57
N LYS A 47 4.05 3.77 13.97
CA LYS A 47 4.21 2.48 14.65
C LYS A 47 5.39 1.74 14.05
N ASP A 48 5.96 0.83 14.83
CA ASP A 48 6.93 -0.14 14.33
C ASP A 48 6.25 -1.10 13.33
N CYS A 49 7.04 -1.78 12.54
CA CYS A 49 6.60 -2.82 11.62
C CYS A 49 7.31 -4.15 11.97
N PRO A 50 6.60 -5.18 12.45
CA PRO A 50 5.15 -5.29 12.70
C PRO A 50 4.62 -4.28 13.74
N PRO A 51 3.32 -3.91 13.67
CA PRO A 51 2.76 -2.94 14.59
C PRO A 51 2.88 -3.38 16.05
N GLY A 52 3.49 -2.52 16.88
CA GLY A 52 3.63 -2.69 18.32
C GLY A 52 2.73 -1.75 19.12
N THR A 53 2.95 -1.71 20.44
CA THR A 53 2.20 -0.87 21.37
C THR A 53 2.68 0.58 21.41
N ASN A 54 3.93 0.83 21.06
CA ASN A 54 4.50 2.17 21.02
C ASN A 54 3.93 2.95 19.84
N THR A 55 3.35 4.11 20.13
CA THR A 55 2.73 4.94 19.10
C THR A 55 3.14 6.39 19.30
N VAL A 56 3.68 7.00 18.28
CA VAL A 56 3.93 8.44 18.18
C VAL A 56 3.07 8.98 17.04
N ASN A 57 2.47 10.15 17.22
CA ASN A 57 1.67 10.75 16.17
C ASN A 57 2.51 11.66 15.28
N ALA A 58 2.43 11.44 13.98
CA ALA A 58 2.81 12.43 12.99
C ALA A 58 1.63 13.35 12.71
N VAL A 59 1.89 14.65 12.64
CA VAL A 59 0.90 15.68 12.35
C VAL A 59 1.33 16.45 11.12
N GLN A 60 0.39 16.80 10.28
CA GLN A 60 0.58 17.66 9.11
C GLN A 60 1.22 18.98 9.53
N ARG A 61 2.10 19.50 8.70
CA ARG A 61 2.67 20.86 8.83
C ARG A 61 2.13 21.74 7.72
N PRO A 62 2.10 23.08 7.90
CA PRO A 62 1.73 24.01 6.83
C PRO A 62 2.55 23.73 5.56
N GLY A 63 1.88 23.57 4.42
CA GLY A 63 2.51 23.28 3.13
C GLY A 63 2.84 21.80 2.86
N ASP A 64 2.71 20.92 3.87
CA ASP A 64 2.94 19.48 3.74
C ASP A 64 1.64 18.70 3.99
N GLU A 65 1.64 17.45 3.58
CA GLU A 65 0.63 16.44 3.93
C GLU A 65 1.29 15.12 4.28
N LEU A 66 0.55 14.22 4.92
CA LEU A 66 1.02 12.88 5.23
C LEU A 66 0.45 11.89 4.22
N ALA A 67 1.33 11.27 3.44
CA ALA A 67 1.00 10.13 2.60
C ALA A 67 1.23 8.85 3.40
N VAL A 68 0.16 8.10 3.64
CA VAL A 68 0.19 6.85 4.41
C VAL A 68 0.04 5.68 3.46
N VAL A 69 1.12 4.91 3.32
CA VAL A 69 1.19 3.74 2.45
C VAL A 69 0.98 2.49 3.29
N THR A 70 -0.11 1.77 3.04
CA THR A 70 -0.41 0.49 3.71
C THR A 70 0.17 -0.66 2.91
N VAL A 71 1.00 -1.47 3.56
CA VAL A 71 1.75 -2.58 2.95
C VAL A 71 1.48 -3.85 3.73
N ASN A 72 1.16 -4.92 3.00
CA ASN A 72 0.96 -6.25 3.56
C ASN A 72 2.22 -7.09 3.38
N PHE A 73 2.62 -7.78 4.45
CA PHE A 73 3.73 -8.71 4.49
C PHE A 73 3.21 -10.12 4.82
N LYS A 74 3.65 -11.10 4.05
CA LYS A 74 3.38 -12.50 4.31
C LYS A 74 4.67 -13.30 4.24
N VAL A 75 5.02 -13.93 5.36
CA VAL A 75 6.23 -14.74 5.47
C VAL A 75 6.03 -16.04 4.70
N MET A 76 6.97 -16.32 3.78
CA MET A 76 7.01 -17.57 3.07
C MET A 76 7.71 -18.65 3.91
N PRO A 77 7.45 -19.97 3.65
CA PRO A 77 8.16 -21.04 4.34
C PRO A 77 9.68 -20.86 4.28
N ASP A 78 10.37 -21.22 5.34
CA ASP A 78 11.84 -21.18 5.47
C ASP A 78 12.47 -19.78 5.54
N PHE A 79 11.66 -18.71 5.59
CA PHE A 79 12.20 -17.38 5.83
C PHE A 79 12.71 -17.22 7.27
N LYS A 80 13.89 -16.61 7.43
CA LYS A 80 14.44 -16.28 8.76
C LYS A 80 14.14 -14.82 9.09
N PRO A 81 13.75 -14.49 10.34
CA PRO A 81 13.57 -13.11 10.79
C PRO A 81 14.78 -12.25 10.47
N ALA A 82 14.52 -11.05 9.94
CA ALA A 82 15.55 -10.10 9.53
C ALA A 82 15.06 -8.65 9.71
N MET A 83 16.03 -7.76 9.88
CA MET A 83 15.76 -6.32 9.87
C MET A 83 15.88 -5.81 8.43
N PHE A 84 14.82 -5.21 7.92
CA PHE A 84 14.84 -4.52 6.64
C PHE A 84 15.18 -3.04 6.82
N LYS A 85 15.79 -2.46 5.81
CA LYS A 85 15.92 -1.01 5.71
C LYS A 85 14.53 -0.39 5.61
N ARG A 86 14.39 0.83 6.11
CA ARG A 86 13.13 1.56 5.99
C ARG A 86 12.76 1.75 4.53
N PRO A 87 11.53 1.41 4.14
CA PRO A 87 11.09 1.60 2.76
C PRO A 87 11.07 3.08 2.37
N THR A 88 11.31 3.35 1.12
CA THR A 88 11.23 4.69 0.54
C THR A 88 10.05 4.84 -0.40
N ALA A 89 9.53 6.05 -0.52
CA ALA A 89 8.55 6.40 -1.54
C ALA A 89 9.16 7.39 -2.53
N THR A 90 8.90 7.21 -3.82
CA THR A 90 9.38 8.09 -4.88
C THR A 90 8.21 8.82 -5.50
N ALA A 91 8.31 10.14 -5.59
CA ALA A 91 7.32 10.99 -6.21
C ALA A 91 7.42 10.99 -7.74
N ALA A 92 6.41 11.54 -8.40
CA ALA A 92 6.37 11.66 -9.86
C ALA A 92 7.53 12.48 -10.44
N ASP A 93 8.09 13.41 -9.67
CA ASP A 93 9.26 14.22 -10.00
C ASP A 93 10.61 13.55 -9.65
N ASP A 94 10.61 12.25 -9.34
CA ASP A 94 11.75 11.43 -8.94
C ASP A 94 12.34 11.76 -7.55
N LYS A 95 11.72 12.64 -6.78
CA LYS A 95 12.15 12.91 -5.41
C LYS A 95 11.84 11.73 -4.49
N VAL A 96 12.82 11.31 -3.71
CA VAL A 96 12.72 10.19 -2.77
C VAL A 96 12.42 10.69 -1.36
N TYR A 97 11.44 10.09 -0.70
CA TYR A 97 11.03 10.37 0.66
C TYR A 97 11.29 9.18 1.58
N ASN A 98 11.75 9.49 2.78
CA ASN A 98 11.97 8.50 3.84
C ASN A 98 10.79 8.46 4.80
N THR A 99 10.51 7.28 5.36
CA THR A 99 9.52 7.12 6.41
C THR A 99 10.12 7.36 7.79
N SER A 100 9.26 7.75 8.73
CA SER A 100 9.61 7.90 10.15
C SER A 100 9.36 6.64 10.98
N VAL A 101 8.98 5.52 10.38
CA VAL A 101 8.84 4.22 11.06
C VAL A 101 10.19 3.83 11.69
N GLN A 102 10.17 3.41 12.97
CA GLN A 102 11.41 3.15 13.71
C GLN A 102 12.06 1.83 13.32
N PHE A 103 11.24 0.76 13.21
CA PHE A 103 11.71 -0.58 12.89
C PHE A 103 10.91 -1.19 11.74
N VAL A 104 11.59 -2.02 10.95
CA VAL A 104 10.98 -2.93 9.99
C VAL A 104 11.57 -4.31 10.21
N GLU A 105 10.95 -5.07 11.11
CA GLU A 105 11.32 -6.44 11.41
C GLU A 105 10.43 -7.40 10.63
N VAL A 106 11.02 -8.27 9.84
CA VAL A 106 10.28 -9.22 9.02
C VAL A 106 10.54 -10.65 9.45
N GLY A 107 9.49 -11.48 9.33
CA GLY A 107 9.56 -12.89 9.68
C GLY A 107 9.29 -13.22 11.16
N SER A 108 9.11 -12.22 12.03
CA SER A 108 8.72 -12.45 13.44
C SER A 108 7.23 -12.82 13.58
N VAL A 109 6.40 -12.38 12.66
CA VAL A 109 4.96 -12.67 12.58
C VAL A 109 4.64 -13.18 11.18
N PRO A 110 3.78 -14.24 11.04
CA PRO A 110 3.54 -14.86 9.72
C PRO A 110 2.91 -13.96 8.68
N GLU A 111 2.00 -13.09 9.10
CA GLU A 111 1.27 -12.16 8.23
C GLU A 111 0.85 -10.92 8.99
N TYR A 112 1.12 -9.74 8.45
CA TYR A 112 0.79 -8.47 9.07
C TYR A 112 0.75 -7.35 8.04
N SER A 113 0.15 -6.22 8.44
CA SER A 113 0.12 -4.98 7.66
C SER A 113 0.82 -3.86 8.39
N CYS A 114 1.60 -3.07 7.67
CA CYS A 114 2.26 -1.88 8.19
C CYS A 114 1.80 -0.63 7.45
N GLN A 115 1.77 0.49 8.16
CA GLN A 115 1.54 1.81 7.60
C GLN A 115 2.84 2.59 7.62
N PHE A 116 3.34 2.93 6.45
CA PHE A 116 4.52 3.77 6.28
C PHE A 116 4.10 5.20 5.97
N ILE A 117 4.56 6.15 6.75
CA ILE A 117 4.13 7.54 6.69
C ILE A 117 5.23 8.39 6.07
N TYR A 118 4.90 9.08 5.00
CA TYR A 118 5.78 9.98 4.28
C TYR A 118 5.24 11.39 4.38
N ARG A 119 6.08 12.32 4.85
CA ARG A 119 5.76 13.74 4.80
C ARG A 119 6.17 14.28 3.44
N VAL A 120 5.21 14.77 2.69
CA VAL A 120 5.40 15.28 1.33
C VAL A 120 4.74 16.66 1.19
N PRO A 121 5.26 17.54 0.33
CA PRO A 121 4.58 18.78 -0.01
C PRO A 121 3.14 18.50 -0.50
N THR A 122 2.21 19.36 -0.14
CA THR A 122 0.81 19.23 -0.57
C THR A 122 0.71 19.11 -2.09
N GLY A 123 -0.05 18.15 -2.58
CA GLY A 123 -0.24 17.86 -4.01
C GLY A 123 0.84 16.96 -4.63
N THR A 124 1.84 16.51 -3.86
CA THR A 124 2.83 15.55 -4.34
C THR A 124 2.17 14.21 -4.69
N LYS A 125 2.40 13.71 -5.90
CA LYS A 125 1.98 12.37 -6.32
C LYS A 125 3.10 11.37 -6.15
N LEU A 126 2.81 10.22 -5.55
CA LEU A 126 3.75 9.11 -5.40
C LEU A 126 3.59 8.14 -6.59
N LYS A 127 4.71 7.69 -7.14
CA LYS A 127 4.72 6.73 -8.25
C LYS A 127 5.32 5.37 -7.88
N ALA A 128 6.20 5.33 -6.90
CA ALA A 128 6.90 4.10 -6.54
C ALA A 128 7.11 3.96 -5.04
N PHE A 129 7.12 2.72 -4.57
CA PHE A 129 7.46 2.31 -3.21
C PHE A 129 8.57 1.25 -3.30
N THR A 130 9.65 1.42 -2.56
CA THR A 130 10.82 0.54 -2.65
C THR A 130 11.16 -0.09 -1.30
N VAL A 131 11.25 -1.41 -1.28
CA VAL A 131 11.67 -2.24 -0.12
C VAL A 131 12.84 -3.09 -0.54
N GLU A 132 13.97 -3.02 0.18
CA GLU A 132 15.18 -3.83 -0.09
C GLU A 132 15.54 -3.90 -1.59
N GLY A 133 15.53 -2.77 -2.26
CA GLY A 133 15.84 -2.67 -3.69
C GLY A 133 14.73 -3.12 -4.65
N THR A 134 13.62 -3.66 -4.14
CA THR A 134 12.47 -4.04 -4.96
C THR A 134 11.47 -2.91 -5.02
N THR A 135 11.14 -2.47 -6.23
CA THR A 135 10.26 -1.32 -6.49
C THR A 135 8.86 -1.80 -6.90
N PHE A 136 7.85 -1.19 -6.29
CA PHE A 136 6.43 -1.37 -6.59
C PHE A 136 5.91 -0.11 -7.27
N ASP A 137 5.23 -0.26 -8.39
CA ASP A 137 4.48 0.83 -9.01
C ASP A 137 3.20 1.08 -8.20
N ILE A 138 3.07 2.28 -7.65
CA ILE A 138 1.94 2.67 -6.81
C ILE A 138 1.18 3.89 -7.36
N ALA A 139 1.50 4.34 -8.57
CA ALA A 139 0.88 5.53 -9.16
C ALA A 139 -0.64 5.43 -9.25
N ALA A 140 -1.18 4.25 -9.56
CA ALA A 140 -2.63 4.01 -9.64
C ALA A 140 -3.33 4.02 -8.28
N LEU A 141 -2.59 3.87 -7.17
CA LEU A 141 -3.13 3.89 -5.80
C LEU A 141 -3.21 5.31 -5.23
N ASP A 142 -2.42 6.24 -5.75
CA ASP A 142 -2.33 7.62 -5.26
C ASP A 142 -3.27 8.54 -6.07
N LYS A 143 -4.54 8.49 -5.72
CA LYS A 143 -5.63 9.22 -6.38
C LYS A 143 -5.78 10.63 -5.87
#